data_469a571b66ddc6ceb4382450b6e299c0
#
_entry.id   469a571b66ddc6ceb4382450b6e299c0
#
_cell.length_a   1.000
_cell.length_b   1.000
_cell.length_c   1.000
_cell.angle_alpha   90.00
_cell.angle_beta   90.00
_cell.angle_gamma   90.00
#
_symmetry.space_group_name_H-M   'P 1'
#
loop_
_entity.id
_entity.type
_entity.pdbx_description
1 polymer ?
#
loop_
_entity_poly.entity_id
_entity_poly.type
_entity_poly.pdbx_seq_one_letter_code
_entity_poly.pdbx_strand_id
1 'polypeptide(L)'
;IDFADHFIRPNYSADLTDLNGSLGAFSSVAQAGAPQMADLVLTGRAEGSAALDVRGKLNPLATPLALDIQAKVSDLDLPPLSPYSVKYAGHGIERGKLSMDVGYKILPDGQLTASNKLVLNQLEFGDAVPGAPASLPVQLATALLADSDGVIDLDLPISGSLNDPQFSLGPIIFKAIINLIGKAITAPFTLL
;
A
#
# COMPACT_ATOMS: atom_id res chain seq x y z
N ILE A 1 -15.26 6.06 10.07
CA ILE A 1 -14.02 5.80 10.84
C ILE A 1 -12.99 6.78 10.38
N ASP A 2 -12.47 7.57 11.31
CA ASP A 2 -11.42 8.54 11.05
C ASP A 2 -10.07 7.88 11.39
N PHE A 3 -9.20 7.81 10.40
CA PHE A 3 -7.81 7.37 10.57
C PHE A 3 -6.91 8.59 10.62
N ALA A 4 -5.99 8.66 11.58
CA ALA A 4 -5.00 9.72 11.66
C ALA A 4 -3.60 9.12 11.83
N ASP A 5 -2.68 9.48 10.92
CA ASP A 5 -1.27 9.17 11.03
C ASP A 5 -0.49 10.38 11.55
N HIS A 6 -0.02 10.28 12.79
CA HIS A 6 0.78 11.31 13.45
C HIS A 6 2.30 11.13 13.25
N PHE A 7 2.72 10.05 12.60
CA PHE A 7 4.13 9.78 12.30
C PHE A 7 4.64 10.66 11.14
N ILE A 8 3.72 11.10 10.28
CA ILE A 8 4.03 11.97 9.15
C ILE A 8 3.71 13.44 9.48
N ARG A 9 4.44 14.38 8.88
CA ARG A 9 4.18 15.81 9.05
C ARG A 9 4.13 16.50 7.69
N PRO A 10 3.07 17.31 7.42
CA PRO A 10 1.86 17.47 8.22
C PRO A 10 1.15 16.14 8.42
N ASN A 11 0.35 16.00 9.47
CA ASN A 11 -0.38 14.76 9.76
C ASN A 11 -1.28 14.41 8.57
N TYR A 12 -1.34 13.12 8.26
CA TYR A 12 -2.32 12.59 7.32
C TYR A 12 -3.53 12.07 8.07
N SER A 13 -4.71 12.35 7.55
CA SER A 13 -5.95 11.75 8.02
C SER A 13 -6.73 11.21 6.82
N ALA A 14 -7.38 10.08 7.00
CA ALA A 14 -8.25 9.47 6.02
C ALA A 14 -9.61 9.16 6.63
N ASP A 15 -10.65 9.48 5.91
CA ASP A 15 -12.01 9.16 6.29
C ASP A 15 -12.50 7.91 5.58
N LEU A 16 -12.91 6.91 6.36
CA LEU A 16 -13.61 5.73 5.85
C LEU A 16 -15.10 5.87 6.15
N THR A 17 -15.90 5.91 5.09
CA THR A 17 -17.35 6.12 5.16
C THR A 17 -18.11 4.97 4.51
N ASP A 18 -19.41 4.93 4.71
CA ASP A 18 -20.31 3.93 4.13
C ASP A 18 -19.86 2.48 4.37
N LEU A 19 -19.21 2.25 5.50
CA LEU A 19 -18.66 0.94 5.84
C LEU A 19 -19.81 -0.05 6.10
N ASN A 20 -19.79 -1.13 5.34
CA ASN A 20 -20.74 -2.23 5.48
C ASN A 20 -19.98 -3.57 5.36
N GLY A 21 -20.30 -4.51 6.23
CA GLY A 21 -19.60 -5.77 6.16
C GLY A 21 -19.97 -6.72 7.29
N SER A 22 -19.28 -7.83 7.31
CA SER A 22 -19.42 -8.88 8.32
C SER A 22 -18.08 -9.51 8.65
N LEU A 23 -17.93 -9.88 9.89
CA LEU A 23 -16.84 -10.71 10.39
C LEU A 23 -17.43 -11.94 11.05
N GLY A 24 -17.04 -13.11 10.58
CA GLY A 24 -17.46 -14.42 11.11
C GLY A 24 -16.88 -14.69 12.50
N ALA A 25 -17.17 -15.86 13.03
CA ALA A 25 -16.64 -16.28 14.33
C ALA A 25 -15.18 -16.72 14.24
N PHE A 26 -14.37 -16.33 15.20
CA PHE A 26 -13.00 -16.77 15.39
C PHE A 26 -12.76 -17.14 16.85
N SER A 27 -11.70 -17.88 17.12
CA SER A 27 -11.37 -18.35 18.49
C SER A 27 -9.87 -18.28 18.72
N SER A 28 -9.49 -17.98 19.95
CA SER A 28 -8.09 -18.12 20.41
C SER A 28 -7.65 -19.58 20.56
N VAL A 29 -8.64 -20.50 20.61
CA VAL A 29 -8.36 -21.94 20.73
C VAL A 29 -8.26 -22.55 19.34
N ALA A 30 -7.10 -23.13 19.03
CA ALA A 30 -6.90 -23.85 17.79
C ALA A 30 -7.76 -25.13 17.76
N GLN A 31 -8.43 -25.37 16.63
CA GLN A 31 -9.14 -26.63 16.37
C GLN A 31 -8.30 -27.51 15.45
N ALA A 32 -8.07 -28.76 15.86
CA ALA A 32 -7.24 -29.70 15.11
C ALA A 32 -5.85 -29.17 14.72
N GLY A 33 -5.25 -28.29 15.59
CA GLY A 33 -3.93 -27.71 15.37
C GLY A 33 -3.87 -26.52 14.42
N ALA A 34 -5.02 -26.06 13.92
CA ALA A 34 -5.10 -24.87 13.07
C ALA A 34 -5.94 -23.76 13.71
N PRO A 35 -5.62 -22.46 13.50
CA PRO A 35 -6.45 -21.37 13.98
C PRO A 35 -7.80 -21.37 13.27
N GLN A 36 -8.88 -21.14 14.02
CA GLN A 36 -10.21 -20.94 13.45
C GLN A 36 -10.26 -19.57 12.79
N MET A 37 -10.36 -19.55 11.47
CA MET A 37 -10.42 -18.33 10.66
C MET A 37 -11.86 -17.83 10.53
N ALA A 38 -12.06 -16.53 10.74
CA ALA A 38 -13.32 -15.87 10.44
C ALA A 38 -13.35 -15.36 9.01
N ASP A 39 -14.48 -15.55 8.33
CA ASP A 39 -14.70 -14.88 7.05
C ASP A 39 -14.89 -13.38 7.28
N LEU A 40 -14.19 -12.57 6.48
CA LEU A 40 -14.27 -11.12 6.45
C LEU A 40 -14.83 -10.66 5.11
N VAL A 41 -15.85 -9.82 5.18
CA VAL A 41 -16.31 -9.02 4.04
C VAL A 41 -16.48 -7.59 4.55
N LEU A 42 -15.84 -6.62 3.90
CA LEU A 42 -15.97 -5.21 4.22
C LEU A 42 -16.00 -4.42 2.92
N THR A 43 -16.99 -3.57 2.75
CA THR A 43 -17.09 -2.61 1.66
C THR A 43 -17.25 -1.22 2.22
N GLY A 44 -16.90 -0.20 1.43
CA GLY A 44 -17.05 1.20 1.87
C GLY A 44 -16.43 2.18 0.89
N ARG A 45 -16.11 3.34 1.41
CA ARG A 45 -15.42 4.41 0.69
C ARG A 45 -14.26 4.95 1.51
N ALA A 46 -13.17 5.28 0.82
CA ALA A 46 -12.06 6.03 1.37
C ALA A 46 -12.07 7.44 0.77
N GLU A 47 -11.78 8.47 1.58
CA GLU A 47 -11.75 9.87 1.15
C GLU A 47 -13.02 10.29 0.39
N GLY A 48 -14.17 9.80 0.81
CA GLY A 48 -15.49 10.11 0.27
C GLY A 48 -15.80 9.52 -1.12
N SER A 49 -14.81 9.24 -1.96
CA SER A 49 -15.04 8.81 -3.35
C SER A 49 -14.48 7.44 -3.71
N ALA A 50 -13.30 7.08 -3.20
CA ALA A 50 -12.62 5.84 -3.57
C ALA A 50 -13.37 4.61 -3.04
N ALA A 51 -13.76 3.70 -3.92
CA ALA A 51 -14.42 2.46 -3.51
C ALA A 51 -13.43 1.52 -2.80
N LEU A 52 -13.85 0.97 -1.66
CA LEU A 52 -13.12 0.02 -0.85
C LEU A 52 -13.87 -1.32 -0.83
N ASP A 53 -13.17 -2.41 -1.12
CA ASP A 53 -13.65 -3.80 -0.97
C ASP A 53 -12.54 -4.63 -0.32
N VAL A 54 -12.83 -5.25 0.82
CA VAL A 54 -11.90 -6.13 1.53
C VAL A 54 -12.60 -7.46 1.78
N ARG A 55 -11.96 -8.55 1.39
CA ARG A 55 -12.50 -9.90 1.55
C ARG A 55 -11.40 -10.87 1.96
N GLY A 56 -11.80 -11.91 2.65
CA GLY A 56 -10.90 -13.01 2.99
C GLY A 56 -11.21 -13.64 4.32
N LYS A 57 -10.13 -14.05 5.01
CA LYS A 57 -10.23 -14.73 6.30
C LYS A 57 -9.17 -14.21 7.24
N LEU A 58 -9.51 -14.09 8.51
CA LEU A 58 -8.54 -13.73 9.53
C LEU A 58 -8.86 -14.36 10.89
N ASN A 59 -7.82 -14.52 11.70
CA ASN A 59 -7.97 -14.75 13.13
C ASN A 59 -7.01 -13.80 13.88
N PRO A 60 -7.53 -12.69 14.44
CA PRO A 60 -6.70 -11.70 15.13
C PRO A 60 -6.16 -12.20 16.47
N LEU A 61 -6.68 -13.32 17.00
CA LEU A 61 -6.25 -13.90 18.27
C LEU A 61 -5.23 -15.02 18.08
N ALA A 62 -4.91 -15.40 16.84
CA ALA A 62 -3.89 -16.39 16.56
C ALA A 62 -2.48 -15.80 16.77
N THR A 63 -1.54 -16.66 17.17
CA THR A 63 -0.13 -16.32 17.31
C THR A 63 0.69 -17.36 16.54
N PRO A 64 1.37 -16.97 15.45
CA PRO A 64 1.31 -15.62 14.83
C PRO A 64 -0.08 -15.28 14.29
N LEU A 65 -0.32 -14.01 14.00
CA LEU A 65 -1.56 -13.55 13.36
C LEU A 65 -1.87 -14.39 12.12
N ALA A 66 -3.08 -14.93 12.03
CA ALA A 66 -3.52 -15.69 10.86
C ALA A 66 -4.35 -14.78 9.95
N LEU A 67 -3.93 -14.66 8.69
CA LEU A 67 -4.50 -13.73 7.72
C LEU A 67 -4.43 -14.31 6.31
N ASP A 68 -5.51 -14.20 5.55
CA ASP A 68 -5.58 -14.43 4.11
C ASP A 68 -6.64 -13.48 3.54
N ILE A 69 -6.24 -12.27 3.17
CA ILE A 69 -7.15 -11.21 2.73
C ILE A 69 -6.74 -10.64 1.38
N GLN A 70 -7.74 -10.19 0.63
CA GLN A 70 -7.60 -9.31 -0.52
C GLN A 70 -8.31 -8.00 -0.23
N ALA A 71 -7.69 -6.91 -0.65
CA ALA A 71 -8.28 -5.58 -0.55
C ALA A 71 -8.11 -4.84 -1.89
N LYS A 72 -9.19 -4.19 -2.31
CA LYS A 72 -9.22 -3.34 -3.50
C LYS A 72 -9.64 -1.94 -3.11
N VAL A 73 -8.91 -0.98 -3.63
CA VAL A 73 -9.27 0.44 -3.58
C VAL A 73 -9.25 0.95 -5.01
N SER A 74 -10.29 1.65 -5.41
CA SER A 74 -10.39 2.18 -6.78
C SER A 74 -10.53 3.69 -6.76
N ASP A 75 -9.73 4.35 -7.59
CA ASP A 75 -9.79 5.78 -7.87
C ASP A 75 -9.57 6.70 -6.65
N LEU A 76 -8.69 6.29 -5.73
CA LEU A 76 -8.27 7.15 -4.61
C LEU A 76 -7.52 8.37 -5.12
N ASP A 77 -7.94 9.56 -4.72
CA ASP A 77 -7.23 10.79 -5.05
C ASP A 77 -5.87 10.84 -4.33
N LEU A 78 -4.82 11.12 -5.11
CA LEU A 78 -3.44 11.11 -4.60
C LEU A 78 -3.00 12.40 -3.88
N PRO A 79 -3.50 13.61 -4.20
CA PRO A 79 -3.06 14.84 -3.53
C PRO A 79 -3.13 14.80 -2.00
N PRO A 80 -4.14 14.18 -1.34
CA PRO A 80 -4.15 14.04 0.12
C PRO A 80 -2.96 13.24 0.69
N LEU A 81 -2.31 12.38 -0.12
CA LEU A 81 -1.13 11.61 0.27
C LEU A 81 0.18 12.41 0.16
N SER A 82 0.14 13.69 -0.21
CA SER A 82 1.31 14.58 -0.31
C SER A 82 2.22 14.58 0.92
N PRO A 83 1.74 14.47 2.18
CA PRO A 83 2.63 14.38 3.33
C PRO A 83 3.64 13.23 3.24
N TYR A 84 3.20 12.08 2.70
CA TYR A 84 4.09 10.93 2.47
C TYR A 84 5.07 11.19 1.34
N SER A 85 4.60 11.72 0.20
CA SER A 85 5.48 11.98 -0.95
C SER A 85 6.51 13.06 -0.63
N VAL A 86 6.16 14.10 0.11
CA VAL A 86 7.12 15.11 0.58
C VAL A 86 8.17 14.48 1.48
N LYS A 87 7.77 13.66 2.44
CA LYS A 87 8.72 13.00 3.36
C LYS A 87 9.69 12.09 2.64
N TYR A 88 9.22 11.28 1.67
CA TYR A 88 10.01 10.21 1.07
C TYR A 88 10.58 10.55 -0.30
N ALA A 89 10.01 11.51 -1.00
CA ALA A 89 10.42 11.90 -2.34
C ALA A 89 10.77 13.38 -2.49
N GLY A 90 10.37 14.23 -1.53
CA GLY A 90 10.66 15.66 -1.53
C GLY A 90 9.70 16.52 -2.34
N HIS A 91 8.62 15.94 -2.84
CA HIS A 91 7.64 16.60 -3.70
C HIS A 91 6.22 16.35 -3.22
N GLY A 92 5.34 17.33 -3.30
CA GLY A 92 3.90 17.13 -3.14
C GLY A 92 3.29 16.51 -4.39
N ILE A 93 2.12 15.93 -4.27
CA ILE A 93 1.35 15.40 -5.40
C ILE A 93 0.31 16.45 -5.78
N GLU A 94 0.33 16.91 -7.04
CA GLU A 94 -0.63 17.89 -7.54
C GLU A 94 -1.90 17.23 -8.06
N ARG A 95 -1.77 16.09 -8.72
CA ARG A 95 -2.90 15.31 -9.22
C ARG A 95 -2.54 13.85 -9.40
N GLY A 96 -3.56 13.07 -9.60
CA GLY A 96 -3.49 11.64 -9.91
C GLY A 96 -4.46 10.84 -9.09
N LYS A 97 -4.74 9.64 -9.59
CA LYS A 97 -5.58 8.65 -8.91
C LYS A 97 -4.82 7.34 -8.73
N LEU A 98 -5.06 6.68 -7.61
CA LEU A 98 -4.50 5.38 -7.28
C LEU A 98 -5.60 4.35 -7.23
N SER A 99 -5.41 3.25 -7.96
CA SER A 99 -6.15 2.01 -7.74
C SER A 99 -5.19 0.93 -7.26
N MET A 100 -5.63 0.16 -6.27
CA MET A 100 -4.84 -0.92 -5.67
C MET A 100 -5.63 -2.22 -5.65
N ASP A 101 -4.94 -3.32 -5.94
CA ASP A 101 -5.41 -4.69 -5.67
C ASP A 101 -4.29 -5.38 -4.88
N VAL A 102 -4.51 -5.61 -3.60
CA VAL A 102 -3.50 -6.13 -2.69
C VAL A 102 -3.98 -7.42 -2.04
N GLY A 103 -3.11 -8.40 -1.98
CA GLY A 103 -3.34 -9.67 -1.30
C GLY A 103 -2.30 -9.89 -0.22
N TYR A 104 -2.72 -10.24 0.98
CA TYR A 104 -1.84 -10.52 2.11
C TYR A 104 -2.20 -11.86 2.73
N LYS A 105 -1.20 -12.73 2.86
CA LYS A 105 -1.34 -14.04 3.49
C LYS A 105 -0.24 -14.25 4.52
N ILE A 106 -0.65 -14.63 5.71
CA ILE A 106 0.24 -15.03 6.80
C ILE A 106 -0.03 -16.51 7.09
N LEU A 107 1.00 -17.33 6.98
CA LEU A 107 0.96 -18.75 7.26
C LEU A 107 1.13 -19.02 8.77
N PRO A 108 0.75 -20.22 9.26
CA PRO A 108 0.88 -20.58 10.67
C PRO A 108 2.33 -20.54 11.21
N ASP A 109 3.33 -20.63 10.34
CA ASP A 109 4.74 -20.49 10.69
C ASP A 109 5.24 -19.03 10.70
N GLY A 110 4.33 -18.07 10.49
CA GLY A 110 4.65 -16.63 10.47
C GLY A 110 5.23 -16.13 9.15
N GLN A 111 5.29 -16.96 8.11
CA GLN A 111 5.67 -16.49 6.79
C GLN A 111 4.58 -15.61 6.21
N LEU A 112 4.97 -14.42 5.74
CA LEU A 112 4.12 -13.48 5.03
C LEU A 112 4.43 -13.56 3.53
N THR A 113 3.38 -13.65 2.74
CA THR A 113 3.41 -13.37 1.31
C THR A 113 2.40 -12.28 0.98
N ALA A 114 2.78 -11.32 0.16
CA ALA A 114 1.89 -10.26 -0.29
C ALA A 114 2.11 -9.96 -1.78
N SER A 115 1.01 -9.67 -2.46
CA SER A 115 0.97 -9.09 -3.78
C SER A 115 0.41 -7.68 -3.69
N ASN A 116 1.02 -6.72 -4.36
CA ASN A 116 0.55 -5.34 -4.38
C ASN A 116 0.58 -4.86 -5.83
N LYS A 117 -0.57 -4.88 -6.47
CA LYS A 117 -0.77 -4.27 -7.77
C LYS A 117 -1.27 -2.85 -7.57
N LEU A 118 -0.52 -1.88 -8.08
CA LEU A 118 -0.79 -0.44 -7.97
C LEU A 118 -0.91 0.14 -9.36
N VAL A 119 -2.00 0.82 -9.64
CA VAL A 119 -2.21 1.55 -10.89
C VAL A 119 -2.36 3.03 -10.57
N LEU A 120 -1.42 3.83 -11.06
CA LEU A 120 -1.40 5.28 -10.88
C LEU A 120 -1.82 5.93 -12.20
N ASN A 121 -2.94 6.63 -12.19
CA ASN A 121 -3.45 7.35 -13.35
C ASN A 121 -3.11 8.82 -13.25
N GLN A 122 -2.45 9.38 -14.28
CA GLN A 122 -2.16 10.80 -14.42
C GLN A 122 -1.45 11.40 -13.20
N LEU A 123 -0.49 10.63 -12.63
CA LEU A 123 0.30 11.10 -11.49
C LEU A 123 1.18 12.28 -11.90
N GLU A 124 1.03 13.39 -11.20
CA GLU A 124 1.86 14.59 -11.38
C GLU A 124 2.33 15.10 -10.04
N PHE A 125 3.64 15.31 -9.95
CA PHE A 125 4.27 15.90 -8.79
C PHE A 125 4.50 17.39 -9.00
N GLY A 126 4.30 18.17 -7.95
CA GLY A 126 4.67 19.56 -7.90
C GLY A 126 6.17 19.79 -7.75
N ASP A 127 6.52 21.04 -7.53
CA ASP A 127 7.91 21.45 -7.30
C ASP A 127 8.51 20.80 -6.05
N ALA A 128 9.83 20.76 -6.00
CA ALA A 128 10.55 20.30 -4.81
C ALA A 128 10.23 21.16 -3.59
N VAL A 129 9.90 20.53 -2.49
CA VAL A 129 9.57 21.22 -1.24
C VAL A 129 10.86 21.58 -0.50
N PRO A 130 11.14 22.88 -0.29
CA PRO A 130 12.35 23.32 0.43
C PRO A 130 12.43 22.71 1.84
N GLY A 131 13.59 22.13 2.17
CA GLY A 131 13.80 21.51 3.49
C GLY A 131 13.17 20.12 3.67
N ALA A 132 12.61 19.54 2.63
CA ALA A 132 12.16 18.15 2.68
C ALA A 132 13.33 17.18 3.00
N PRO A 133 13.08 16.10 3.75
CA PRO A 133 14.12 15.13 4.13
C PRO A 133 14.72 14.37 2.95
N ALA A 134 14.00 14.28 1.84
CA ALA A 134 14.39 13.59 0.62
C ALA A 134 14.26 14.52 -0.60
N SER A 135 14.97 14.19 -1.67
CA SER A 135 14.83 14.83 -2.98
C SER A 135 15.12 13.78 -4.05
N LEU A 136 14.07 13.25 -4.64
CA LEU A 136 14.14 12.24 -5.71
C LEU A 136 13.76 12.88 -7.05
N PRO A 137 14.32 12.42 -8.17
CA PRO A 137 13.95 12.91 -9.50
C PRO A 137 12.60 12.32 -9.95
N VAL A 138 11.53 12.61 -9.18
CA VAL A 138 10.20 11.98 -9.37
C VAL A 138 9.56 12.34 -10.71
N GLN A 139 9.79 13.55 -11.23
CA GLN A 139 9.27 13.96 -12.54
C GLN A 139 9.89 13.12 -13.67
N LEU A 140 11.20 12.84 -13.58
CA LEU A 140 11.87 11.94 -14.53
C LEU A 140 11.36 10.51 -14.36
N ALA A 141 11.23 10.05 -13.11
CA ALA A 141 10.75 8.71 -12.83
C ALA A 141 9.33 8.47 -13.36
N THR A 142 8.40 9.40 -13.13
CA THR A 142 7.03 9.31 -13.67
C THR A 142 7.04 9.31 -15.20
N ALA A 143 7.84 10.17 -15.84
CA ALA A 143 7.95 10.21 -17.29
C ALA A 143 8.50 8.92 -17.91
N LEU A 144 9.35 8.18 -17.17
CA LEU A 144 9.92 6.91 -17.63
C LEU A 144 9.04 5.69 -17.33
N LEU A 145 8.19 5.78 -16.31
CA LEU A 145 7.34 4.67 -15.87
C LEU A 145 5.94 4.72 -16.48
N ALA A 146 5.47 5.91 -16.84
CA ALA A 146 4.16 6.08 -17.44
C ALA A 146 4.14 5.61 -18.90
N ASP A 147 3.05 4.94 -19.27
CA ASP A 147 2.75 4.62 -20.65
C ASP A 147 2.23 5.86 -21.43
N SER A 148 1.83 5.65 -22.69
CA SER A 148 1.29 6.72 -23.57
C SER A 148 0.02 7.38 -23.04
N ASP A 149 -0.71 6.70 -22.18
CA ASP A 149 -1.95 7.19 -21.55
C ASP A 149 -1.70 7.82 -20.17
N GLY A 150 -0.45 7.95 -19.75
CA GLY A 150 -0.07 8.48 -18.46
C GLY A 150 -0.37 7.54 -17.28
N VAL A 151 -0.42 6.24 -17.56
CA VAL A 151 -0.68 5.20 -16.56
C VAL A 151 0.62 4.55 -16.14
N ILE A 152 0.84 4.42 -14.84
CA ILE A 152 1.93 3.65 -14.24
C ILE A 152 1.34 2.41 -13.58
N ASP A 153 1.69 1.23 -14.08
CA ASP A 153 1.26 -0.07 -13.52
C ASP A 153 2.45 -0.72 -12.80
N LEU A 154 2.31 -0.94 -11.50
CA LEU A 154 3.35 -1.51 -10.65
C LEU A 154 2.86 -2.81 -10.02
N ASP A 155 3.69 -3.84 -10.09
CA ASP A 155 3.50 -5.08 -9.35
C ASP A 155 4.64 -5.26 -8.34
N LEU A 156 4.30 -5.25 -7.05
CA LEU A 156 5.25 -5.26 -5.94
C LEU A 156 5.00 -6.48 -5.05
N PRO A 157 5.54 -7.65 -5.41
CA PRO A 157 5.49 -8.81 -4.53
C PRO A 157 6.37 -8.58 -3.30
N ILE A 158 5.85 -8.92 -2.12
CA ILE A 158 6.56 -8.83 -0.85
C ILE A 158 6.51 -10.20 -0.17
N SER A 159 7.62 -10.60 0.41
CA SER A 159 7.70 -11.79 1.25
C SER A 159 8.60 -11.55 2.45
N GLY A 160 8.35 -12.24 3.54
CA GLY A 160 9.15 -12.13 4.75
C GLY A 160 8.60 -12.98 5.88
N SER A 161 9.15 -12.83 7.07
CA SER A 161 8.71 -13.56 8.26
C SER A 161 8.38 -12.59 9.38
N LEU A 162 7.21 -12.76 9.98
CA LEU A 162 6.82 -12.01 11.19
C LEU A 162 7.66 -12.40 12.41
N ASN A 163 8.38 -13.53 12.34
CA ASN A 163 9.28 -13.98 13.39
C ASN A 163 10.65 -13.28 13.31
N ASP A 164 10.92 -12.55 12.22
CA ASP A 164 12.13 -11.74 12.10
C ASP A 164 11.89 -10.36 12.73
N PRO A 165 12.57 -10.00 13.82
CA PRO A 165 12.42 -8.69 14.47
C PRO A 165 12.78 -7.50 13.58
N GLN A 166 13.55 -7.72 12.53
CA GLN A 166 13.94 -6.68 11.57
C GLN A 166 12.95 -6.55 10.40
N PHE A 167 11.99 -7.47 10.29
CA PHE A 167 11.00 -7.41 9.24
C PHE A 167 10.02 -6.25 9.48
N SER A 168 9.95 -5.33 8.52
CA SER A 168 9.03 -4.20 8.56
C SER A 168 8.53 -3.89 7.15
N LEU A 169 7.22 -3.90 6.96
CA LEU A 169 6.58 -3.69 5.66
C LEU A 169 6.88 -2.30 5.07
N GLY A 170 6.84 -1.25 5.87
CA GLY A 170 7.05 0.11 5.40
C GLY A 170 8.40 0.32 4.71
N PRO A 171 9.54 0.03 5.35
CA PRO A 171 10.87 0.09 4.71
C PRO A 171 11.02 -0.82 3.49
N ILE A 172 10.38 -1.99 3.47
CA ILE A 172 10.45 -2.92 2.34
C ILE A 172 9.72 -2.35 1.13
N ILE A 173 8.50 -1.84 1.32
CA ILE A 173 7.72 -1.18 0.27
C ILE A 173 8.47 0.03 -0.26
N PHE A 174 8.99 0.88 0.63
CA PHE A 174 9.77 2.05 0.25
C PHE A 174 11.00 1.67 -0.58
N LYS A 175 11.78 0.68 -0.13
CA LYS A 175 12.95 0.18 -0.87
C LYS A 175 12.57 -0.38 -2.24
N ALA A 176 11.44 -1.08 -2.35
CA ALA A 176 10.96 -1.59 -3.64
C ALA A 176 10.63 -0.43 -4.61
N ILE A 177 9.96 0.62 -4.14
CA ILE A 177 9.64 1.81 -4.94
C ILE A 177 10.94 2.52 -5.39
N ILE A 178 11.89 2.76 -4.48
CA ILE A 178 13.19 3.39 -4.82
C ILE A 178 13.96 2.56 -5.86
N ASN A 179 13.95 1.24 -5.73
CA ASN A 179 14.59 0.36 -6.70
C ASN A 179 13.94 0.44 -8.09
N LEU A 180 12.60 0.57 -8.15
CA LEU A 180 11.89 0.78 -9.42
C LEU A 180 12.26 2.11 -10.06
N ILE A 181 12.28 3.19 -9.29
CA ILE A 181 12.71 4.51 -9.75
C ILE A 181 14.16 4.42 -10.29
N GLY A 182 15.06 3.80 -9.54
CA GLY A 182 16.45 3.62 -9.95
C GLY A 182 16.57 2.82 -11.27
N LYS A 183 15.84 1.73 -11.40
CA LYS A 183 15.80 0.92 -12.63
C LYS A 183 15.24 1.71 -13.81
N ALA A 184 14.17 2.46 -13.64
CA ALA A 184 13.56 3.28 -14.68
C ALA A 184 14.57 4.34 -15.20
N ILE A 185 15.31 4.98 -14.30
CA ILE A 185 16.32 5.98 -14.67
C ILE A 185 17.54 5.36 -15.38
N THR A 186 17.96 4.15 -14.99
CA THR A 186 19.15 3.51 -15.52
C THR A 186 18.90 2.64 -16.76
N ALA A 187 17.67 2.21 -17.01
CA ALA A 187 17.32 1.33 -18.12
C ALA A 187 17.79 1.83 -19.50
N PRO A 188 17.70 3.11 -19.85
CA PRO A 188 18.19 3.62 -21.14
C PRO A 188 19.70 3.45 -21.35
N PHE A 189 20.48 3.34 -20.26
CA PHE A 189 21.95 3.25 -20.31
C PHE A 189 22.49 1.82 -20.29
N THR A 190 21.63 0.83 -20.07
CA THR A 190 22.04 -0.59 -20.05
C THR A 190 21.89 -1.28 -21.40
N LEU A 191 21.42 -0.59 -22.44
CA LEU A 191 21.25 -1.08 -23.82
C LEU A 191 22.38 -0.62 -24.77
N LEU A 192 23.43 -0.01 -24.26
CA LEU A 192 24.68 0.32 -24.94
C LEU A 192 25.82 -0.61 -24.46
#